data_6dae2dbc7c196c6a45c18c12a104387e
#
_entry.id   6dae2dbc7c196c6a45c18c12a104387e
#
_cell.length_a   1.000
_cell.length_b   1.000
_cell.length_c   1.000
_cell.angle_alpha   90.00
_cell.angle_beta   90.00
_cell.angle_gamma   90.00
#
_symmetry.space_group_name_H-M   'P 1'
#
loop_
_entity.id
_entity.type
_entity.pdbx_description
1 polymer ?
#
loop_
_entity_poly.entity_id
_entity_poly.type
_entity_poly.pdbx_seq_one_letter_code
_entity_poly.pdbx_strand_id
1 'polypeptide(L)'
;MNSKRMFSTPVFKFSFLILIIFLSIFLLINLQACESGQRVIKIGNQSVLSGEYRSFGEDQLVSVELAASKLSPVRIGGFDYEIEVVTKDDEGNPEKAFLVAQEMVDEGVAGVIGSTFDGTTIASVPVYDESGIPIISPSAQDPEISGTGDVFFRMVINNEQKVENIADFIINEINPQKIILINNQEEYSKGLVDYLREVLSDNGIETLQPMSIKINEEDAGIIAENLLIEGPDTIFYCATYNEVAALISRVKEIGLETNFITETMGMDENIFVLADAQYLEGLIAVIPEPPSLADYSQDPKAVSFWYDFNNYLNQLDEQDISIEGPGTYAPYSYDSVFVIIEAMKKSNSILPQDYIDELRTISFDGIVGHIEFDSIGDRIGPLSTVFVVKDGAWVRY
;
A
#
# COMPACT_ATOMS: atom_id res chain seq x y z
N MET A 1 -72.90 -48.34 -3.72
CA MET A 1 -73.24 -48.35 -2.26
C MET A 1 -71.94 -48.65 -1.49
N ASN A 2 -71.57 -47.74 -0.55
CA ASN A 2 -70.54 -47.88 0.46
C ASN A 2 -69.03 -47.80 0.07
N SER A 3 -68.54 -46.59 -0.16
CA SER A 3 -67.11 -46.29 -0.09
C SER A 3 -66.76 -45.20 0.98
N LYS A 4 -67.49 -45.09 2.08
CA LYS A 4 -67.33 -44.07 3.12
C LYS A 4 -66.89 -44.53 4.53
N ARG A 5 -66.27 -45.71 4.68
CA ARG A 5 -65.92 -46.24 6.03
C ARG A 5 -64.48 -46.65 6.24
N MET A 6 -63.51 -46.15 5.49
CA MET A 6 -62.10 -46.56 5.67
C MET A 6 -61.18 -45.54 6.36
N PHE A 7 -61.69 -44.37 6.75
CA PHE A 7 -60.90 -43.27 7.35
C PHE A 7 -61.27 -42.91 8.79
N SER A 8 -62.04 -43.71 9.50
CA SER A 8 -62.54 -43.39 10.84
C SER A 8 -62.02 -44.24 12.00
N THR A 9 -60.99 -45.07 11.81
CA THR A 9 -60.42 -45.82 12.94
C THR A 9 -59.43 -44.94 13.70
N PRO A 10 -59.46 -44.92 15.07
CA PRO A 10 -58.56 -44.12 15.88
C PRO A 10 -57.09 -44.44 15.63
N VAL A 11 -56.77 -45.65 15.21
CA VAL A 11 -55.40 -46.08 14.86
C VAL A 11 -54.85 -45.33 13.64
N PHE A 12 -55.70 -45.08 12.61
CA PHE A 12 -55.26 -44.36 11.42
C PHE A 12 -54.99 -42.86 11.70
N LYS A 13 -55.83 -42.25 12.53
CA LYS A 13 -55.58 -40.86 12.98
C LYS A 13 -54.34 -40.72 13.83
N PHE A 14 -54.03 -41.70 14.66
CA PHE A 14 -52.82 -41.71 15.50
C PHE A 14 -51.55 -41.93 14.66
N SER A 15 -51.58 -42.83 13.69
CA SER A 15 -50.44 -43.05 12.77
C SER A 15 -50.19 -41.83 11.88
N PHE A 16 -51.25 -41.12 11.44
CA PHE A 16 -51.12 -39.89 10.66
C PHE A 16 -50.54 -38.71 11.47
N LEU A 17 -50.93 -38.62 12.74
CA LEU A 17 -50.38 -37.63 13.67
C LEU A 17 -48.87 -37.86 13.94
N ILE A 18 -48.48 -39.13 14.14
CA ILE A 18 -47.07 -39.51 14.30
C ILE A 18 -46.26 -39.18 13.05
N LEU A 19 -46.79 -39.40 11.86
CA LEU A 19 -46.12 -39.09 10.58
C LEU A 19 -45.92 -37.59 10.42
N ILE A 20 -46.90 -36.76 10.79
CA ILE A 20 -46.78 -35.30 10.76
C ILE A 20 -45.72 -34.83 11.75
N ILE A 21 -45.69 -35.39 12.97
CA ILE A 21 -44.65 -35.05 13.97
C ILE A 21 -43.28 -35.44 13.46
N PHE A 22 -43.11 -36.65 12.89
CA PHE A 22 -41.83 -37.05 12.30
C PHE A 22 -41.42 -36.16 11.12
N LEU A 23 -42.36 -35.75 10.26
CA LEU A 23 -42.10 -34.88 9.15
C LEU A 23 -41.73 -33.46 9.61
N SER A 24 -42.37 -32.93 10.67
CA SER A 24 -42.04 -31.63 11.26
C SER A 24 -40.70 -31.65 11.99
N ILE A 25 -40.37 -32.74 12.71
CA ILE A 25 -39.05 -32.90 13.34
C ILE A 25 -37.95 -33.04 12.28
N PHE A 26 -38.20 -33.82 11.21
CA PHE A 26 -37.27 -33.95 10.08
C PHE A 26 -37.07 -32.63 9.36
N LEU A 27 -38.11 -31.81 9.19
CA LEU A 27 -38.03 -30.46 8.62
C LEU A 27 -37.24 -29.51 9.54
N LEU A 28 -37.48 -29.56 10.85
CA LEU A 28 -36.76 -28.76 11.84
C LEU A 28 -35.27 -29.15 11.94
N ILE A 29 -34.96 -30.45 11.86
CA ILE A 29 -33.56 -30.93 11.85
C ILE A 29 -32.84 -30.50 10.59
N ASN A 30 -33.50 -30.52 9.41
CA ASN A 30 -32.91 -30.05 8.17
C ASN A 30 -32.76 -28.52 8.12
N LEU A 31 -33.66 -27.77 8.77
CA LEU A 31 -33.51 -26.34 8.93
C LEU A 31 -32.35 -25.96 9.86
N GLN A 32 -32.09 -26.75 10.92
CA GLN A 32 -30.93 -26.55 11.80
C GLN A 32 -29.60 -27.04 11.18
N ALA A 33 -29.64 -28.06 10.30
CA ALA A 33 -28.46 -28.54 9.60
C ALA A 33 -27.95 -27.59 8.51
N CYS A 34 -28.80 -26.64 8.05
CA CYS A 34 -28.41 -25.61 7.07
C CYS A 34 -27.71 -24.40 7.70
N GLU A 35 -27.65 -24.28 9.04
CA GLU A 35 -27.05 -23.14 9.75
C GLU A 35 -25.67 -23.40 10.39
N SER A 36 -25.11 -24.60 10.27
CA SER A 36 -23.85 -24.95 10.94
C SER A 36 -22.60 -24.88 10.03
N GLY A 37 -22.70 -24.35 8.83
CA GLY A 37 -21.54 -23.98 8.03
C GLY A 37 -20.97 -22.64 8.52
N GLN A 38 -19.75 -22.65 9.02
CA GLN A 38 -19.02 -21.41 9.31
C GLN A 38 -18.99 -20.56 8.04
N ARG A 39 -19.51 -19.31 8.12
CA ARG A 39 -19.49 -18.40 6.98
C ARG A 39 -18.11 -17.80 6.88
N VAL A 40 -17.57 -17.75 5.67
CA VAL A 40 -16.21 -17.30 5.41
C VAL A 40 -16.23 -16.18 4.38
N ILE A 41 -15.42 -15.14 4.63
CA ILE A 41 -15.04 -14.14 3.66
C ILE A 41 -13.62 -14.48 3.23
N LYS A 42 -13.40 -14.70 1.94
CA LYS A 42 -12.06 -14.90 1.40
C LYS A 42 -11.49 -13.57 0.94
N ILE A 43 -10.35 -13.18 1.52
CA ILE A 43 -9.56 -12.02 1.10
C ILE A 43 -8.32 -12.54 0.39
N GLY A 44 -8.14 -12.14 -0.87
CA GLY A 44 -6.95 -12.49 -1.64
C GLY A 44 -5.73 -11.70 -1.16
N ASN A 45 -4.58 -12.37 -1.06
CA ASN A 45 -3.26 -11.75 -0.93
C ASN A 45 -2.43 -12.18 -2.14
N GLN A 46 -2.30 -11.28 -3.13
CA GLN A 46 -1.45 -11.47 -4.31
C GLN A 46 -0.16 -10.71 -4.10
N SER A 47 0.98 -11.41 -4.02
CA SER A 47 2.26 -10.77 -3.71
C SER A 47 3.46 -11.58 -4.21
N VAL A 48 4.65 -10.97 -4.25
CA VAL A 48 5.91 -11.63 -4.59
C VAL A 48 6.42 -12.40 -3.36
N LEU A 49 6.27 -13.72 -3.34
CA LEU A 49 6.67 -14.57 -2.21
C LEU A 49 7.91 -15.44 -2.50
N SER A 50 8.52 -15.28 -3.67
CA SER A 50 9.71 -16.01 -4.08
C SER A 50 10.71 -15.08 -4.79
N GLY A 51 11.95 -15.55 -4.99
CA GLY A 51 13.01 -14.80 -5.66
C GLY A 51 13.67 -13.73 -4.78
N GLU A 52 14.35 -12.79 -5.45
CA GLU A 52 15.19 -11.76 -4.81
C GLU A 52 14.36 -10.76 -3.99
N TYR A 53 13.13 -10.48 -4.43
CA TYR A 53 12.25 -9.47 -3.82
C TYR A 53 11.22 -10.06 -2.85
N ARG A 54 11.40 -11.32 -2.45
CA ARG A 54 10.51 -12.07 -1.56
C ARG A 54 10.14 -11.30 -0.29
N SER A 55 11.06 -10.58 0.30
CA SER A 55 10.83 -9.82 1.55
C SER A 55 9.70 -8.79 1.45
N PHE A 56 9.49 -8.17 0.29
CA PHE A 56 8.39 -7.23 0.09
C PHE A 56 7.02 -7.91 0.15
N GLY A 57 6.92 -9.10 -0.45
CA GLY A 57 5.67 -9.87 -0.45
C GLY A 57 5.39 -10.53 0.90
N GLU A 58 6.43 -10.95 1.63
CA GLU A 58 6.29 -11.49 2.99
C GLU A 58 5.80 -10.41 3.96
N ASP A 59 6.29 -9.19 3.81
CA ASP A 59 5.85 -8.03 4.56
C ASP A 59 4.34 -7.78 4.36
N GLN A 60 3.89 -7.83 3.10
CA GLN A 60 2.47 -7.76 2.76
C GLN A 60 1.68 -8.93 3.35
N LEU A 61 2.14 -10.17 3.19
CA LEU A 61 1.48 -11.38 3.67
C LEU A 61 1.24 -11.33 5.18
N VAL A 62 2.29 -11.09 5.96
CA VAL A 62 2.21 -11.03 7.43
C VAL A 62 1.23 -9.95 7.88
N SER A 63 1.23 -8.80 7.22
CA SER A 63 0.31 -7.70 7.51
C SER A 63 -1.15 -8.04 7.24
N VAL A 64 -1.42 -8.67 6.08
CA VAL A 64 -2.77 -9.08 5.67
C VAL A 64 -3.32 -10.16 6.62
N GLU A 65 -2.51 -11.16 6.95
CA GLU A 65 -2.91 -12.23 7.89
C GLU A 65 -3.12 -11.69 9.31
N LEU A 66 -2.26 -10.79 9.78
CA LEU A 66 -2.44 -10.13 11.08
C LEU A 66 -3.76 -9.35 11.11
N ALA A 67 -4.05 -8.55 10.08
CA ALA A 67 -5.29 -7.78 9.99
C ALA A 67 -6.53 -8.69 9.98
N ALA A 68 -6.50 -9.75 9.17
CA ALA A 68 -7.55 -10.77 9.11
C ALA A 68 -7.79 -11.42 10.47
N SER A 69 -6.72 -11.82 11.17
CA SER A 69 -6.81 -12.44 12.50
C SER A 69 -7.43 -11.52 13.55
N LYS A 70 -7.17 -10.21 13.48
CA LYS A 70 -7.74 -9.22 14.40
C LYS A 70 -9.21 -8.89 14.12
N LEU A 71 -9.63 -9.01 12.88
CA LEU A 71 -11.00 -8.74 12.46
C LEU A 71 -11.92 -9.94 12.58
N SER A 72 -11.39 -11.16 12.59
CA SER A 72 -12.16 -12.41 12.59
C SER A 72 -12.57 -12.84 14.03
N PRO A 73 -13.83 -13.17 14.28
CA PRO A 73 -14.97 -13.09 13.37
C PRO A 73 -15.52 -11.68 13.22
N VAL A 74 -16.00 -11.33 12.02
CA VAL A 74 -16.58 -10.02 11.71
C VAL A 74 -18.08 -10.13 11.43
N ARG A 75 -18.88 -9.14 11.93
CA ARG A 75 -20.31 -9.10 11.73
C ARG A 75 -20.69 -8.18 10.57
N ILE A 76 -21.33 -8.77 9.52
CA ILE A 76 -21.79 -8.06 8.32
C ILE A 76 -23.20 -8.53 7.96
N GLY A 77 -24.11 -7.62 7.67
CA GLY A 77 -25.48 -7.95 7.24
C GLY A 77 -26.26 -8.83 8.23
N GLY A 78 -25.90 -8.78 9.52
CA GLY A 78 -26.53 -9.59 10.57
C GLY A 78 -25.92 -10.97 10.77
N PHE A 79 -24.88 -11.35 10.03
CA PHE A 79 -24.18 -12.64 10.13
C PHE A 79 -22.74 -12.44 10.58
N ASP A 80 -22.21 -13.43 11.30
CA ASP A 80 -20.82 -13.49 11.71
C ASP A 80 -20.03 -14.32 10.67
N TYR A 81 -18.89 -13.77 10.22
CA TYR A 81 -18.00 -14.36 9.21
C TYR A 81 -16.60 -14.51 9.77
N GLU A 82 -15.96 -15.64 9.52
CA GLU A 82 -14.52 -15.76 9.62
C GLU A 82 -13.85 -15.20 8.37
N ILE A 83 -12.65 -14.65 8.53
CA ILE A 83 -11.85 -14.15 7.41
C ILE A 83 -10.76 -15.18 7.10
N GLU A 84 -10.74 -15.66 5.87
CA GLU A 84 -9.72 -16.54 5.32
C GLU A 84 -8.87 -15.76 4.34
N VAL A 85 -7.55 -15.79 4.50
CA VAL A 85 -6.60 -15.20 3.54
C VAL A 85 -6.21 -16.25 2.52
N VAL A 86 -6.50 -15.97 1.25
CA VAL A 86 -6.09 -16.80 0.11
C VAL A 86 -4.84 -16.18 -0.48
N THR A 87 -3.69 -16.83 -0.26
CA THR A 87 -2.38 -16.31 -0.67
C THR A 87 -1.89 -16.96 -1.94
N LYS A 88 -1.39 -16.15 -2.89
CA LYS A 88 -0.77 -16.59 -4.13
C LYS A 88 0.51 -15.80 -4.42
N ASP A 89 1.53 -16.53 -4.86
CA ASP A 89 2.82 -15.98 -5.31
C ASP A 89 2.77 -15.63 -6.79
N ASP A 90 2.91 -14.34 -7.12
CA ASP A 90 3.02 -13.86 -8.51
C ASP A 90 4.48 -13.77 -8.98
N GLU A 91 5.45 -14.16 -8.14
CA GLU A 91 6.89 -14.18 -8.43
C GLU A 91 7.45 -12.81 -8.87
N GLY A 92 6.71 -11.71 -8.66
CA GLY A 92 7.01 -10.38 -9.19
C GLY A 92 6.98 -10.33 -10.73
N ASN A 93 6.33 -11.28 -11.38
CA ASN A 93 6.29 -11.45 -12.83
C ASN A 93 4.90 -11.12 -13.37
N PRO A 94 4.75 -10.16 -14.32
CA PRO A 94 3.44 -9.76 -14.86
C PRO A 94 2.64 -10.89 -15.51
N GLU A 95 3.29 -11.82 -16.25
CA GLU A 95 2.59 -12.96 -16.88
C GLU A 95 2.04 -13.91 -15.80
N LYS A 96 2.79 -14.14 -14.73
CA LYS A 96 2.37 -14.96 -13.60
C LYS A 96 1.24 -14.26 -12.82
N ALA A 97 1.36 -12.95 -12.60
CA ALA A 97 0.37 -12.14 -11.90
C ALA A 97 -1.01 -12.21 -12.57
N PHE A 98 -1.06 -12.15 -13.91
CA PHE A 98 -2.29 -12.35 -14.67
C PHE A 98 -2.94 -13.72 -14.39
N LEU A 99 -2.14 -14.81 -14.38
CA LEU A 99 -2.65 -16.16 -14.09
C LEU A 99 -3.12 -16.30 -12.64
N VAL A 100 -2.36 -15.75 -11.71
CA VAL A 100 -2.72 -15.70 -10.29
C VAL A 100 -4.03 -14.96 -10.08
N ALA A 101 -4.24 -13.83 -10.76
CA ALA A 101 -5.50 -13.11 -10.69
C ALA A 101 -6.70 -13.96 -11.15
N GLN A 102 -6.55 -14.75 -12.21
CA GLN A 102 -7.59 -15.70 -12.65
C GLN A 102 -7.88 -16.77 -11.60
N GLU A 103 -6.83 -17.34 -10.98
CA GLU A 103 -6.98 -18.31 -9.91
C GLU A 103 -7.71 -17.74 -8.69
N MET A 104 -7.40 -16.46 -8.30
CA MET A 104 -8.09 -15.76 -7.22
C MET A 104 -9.59 -15.59 -7.51
N VAL A 105 -9.93 -15.20 -8.74
CA VAL A 105 -11.34 -15.10 -9.20
C VAL A 105 -12.04 -16.44 -9.09
N ASP A 106 -11.41 -17.51 -9.56
CA ASP A 106 -11.97 -18.88 -9.51
C ASP A 106 -12.17 -19.39 -8.06
N GLU A 107 -11.31 -18.97 -7.13
CA GLU A 107 -11.44 -19.28 -5.71
C GLU A 107 -12.52 -18.47 -5.00
N GLY A 108 -13.07 -17.46 -5.66
CA GLY A 108 -14.18 -16.65 -5.16
C GLY A 108 -13.77 -15.72 -4.03
N VAL A 109 -12.63 -15.05 -4.15
CA VAL A 109 -12.23 -14.01 -3.21
C VAL A 109 -13.18 -12.82 -3.29
N ALA A 110 -13.48 -12.22 -2.15
CA ALA A 110 -14.39 -11.09 -2.07
C ALA A 110 -13.69 -9.73 -2.30
N GLY A 111 -12.39 -9.70 -2.26
CA GLY A 111 -11.52 -8.56 -2.52
C GLY A 111 -10.08 -8.98 -2.44
N VAL A 112 -9.16 -8.21 -3.01
CA VAL A 112 -7.72 -8.56 -3.11
C VAL A 112 -6.86 -7.43 -2.56
N ILE A 113 -5.84 -7.79 -1.79
CA ILE A 113 -4.72 -6.94 -1.42
C ILE A 113 -3.54 -7.31 -2.32
N GLY A 114 -3.02 -6.36 -3.06
CA GLY A 114 -1.93 -6.58 -4.04
C GLY A 114 -2.12 -5.76 -5.33
N SER A 115 -1.26 -5.96 -6.34
CA SER A 115 -0.02 -6.70 -6.24
C SER A 115 1.08 -5.84 -5.59
N THR A 116 2.26 -6.46 -5.35
CA THR A 116 3.37 -5.74 -4.71
C THR A 116 4.03 -4.72 -5.64
N PHE A 117 4.13 -5.01 -6.95
CA PHE A 117 4.83 -4.17 -7.92
C PHE A 117 3.90 -3.59 -8.98
N ASP A 118 4.32 -2.47 -9.60
CA ASP A 118 3.55 -1.80 -10.66
C ASP A 118 3.21 -2.74 -11.81
N GLY A 119 4.21 -3.42 -12.37
CA GLY A 119 4.02 -4.32 -13.51
C GLY A 119 3.08 -5.50 -13.23
N THR A 120 3.13 -6.07 -12.03
CA THR A 120 2.21 -7.15 -11.62
C THR A 120 0.80 -6.61 -11.35
N THR A 121 0.68 -5.39 -10.83
CA THR A 121 -0.61 -4.71 -10.64
C THR A 121 -1.26 -4.40 -11.98
N ILE A 122 -0.53 -3.80 -12.93
CA ILE A 122 -1.01 -3.52 -14.30
C ILE A 122 -1.55 -4.78 -14.97
N ALA A 123 -0.85 -5.91 -14.81
CA ALA A 123 -1.27 -7.19 -15.39
C ALA A 123 -2.52 -7.79 -14.74
N SER A 124 -2.73 -7.54 -13.45
CA SER A 124 -3.81 -8.16 -12.65
C SER A 124 -5.12 -7.38 -12.68
N VAL A 125 -5.06 -6.03 -12.72
CA VAL A 125 -6.24 -5.15 -12.66
C VAL A 125 -7.30 -5.52 -13.69
N PRO A 126 -6.97 -5.75 -15.00
CA PRO A 126 -7.99 -6.10 -15.99
C PRO A 126 -8.79 -7.38 -15.66
N VAL A 127 -8.15 -8.37 -15.04
CA VAL A 127 -8.80 -9.64 -14.65
C VAL A 127 -9.80 -9.40 -13.52
N TYR A 128 -9.40 -8.63 -12.52
CA TYR A 128 -10.28 -8.27 -11.41
C TYR A 128 -11.41 -7.33 -11.84
N ASP A 129 -11.14 -6.41 -12.76
CA ASP A 129 -12.13 -5.49 -13.31
C ASP A 129 -13.22 -6.23 -14.08
N GLU A 130 -12.87 -7.18 -14.95
CA GLU A 130 -13.84 -8.02 -15.67
C GLU A 130 -14.72 -8.82 -14.70
N SER A 131 -14.18 -9.18 -13.53
CA SER A 131 -14.90 -9.95 -12.52
C SER A 131 -15.59 -9.10 -11.46
N GLY A 132 -15.40 -7.76 -11.49
CA GLY A 132 -15.94 -6.82 -10.53
C GLY A 132 -15.41 -7.00 -9.11
N ILE A 133 -14.19 -7.53 -8.94
CA ILE A 133 -13.56 -7.78 -7.63
C ILE A 133 -12.62 -6.63 -7.31
N PRO A 134 -12.83 -5.87 -6.21
CA PRO A 134 -11.92 -4.80 -5.82
C PRO A 134 -10.52 -5.32 -5.49
N ILE A 135 -9.52 -4.59 -6.02
CA ILE A 135 -8.10 -4.78 -5.69
C ILE A 135 -7.55 -3.49 -5.07
N ILE A 136 -6.91 -3.61 -3.91
CA ILE A 136 -6.23 -2.50 -3.25
C ILE A 136 -4.73 -2.79 -3.25
N SER A 137 -3.95 -2.00 -4.01
CA SER A 137 -2.50 -2.11 -3.95
C SER A 137 -1.93 -1.29 -2.78
N PRO A 138 -1.12 -1.91 -1.90
CA PRO A 138 -0.46 -1.20 -0.81
C PRO A 138 0.79 -0.43 -1.25
N SER A 139 1.31 -0.65 -2.45
CA SER A 139 2.67 -0.23 -2.83
C SER A 139 2.84 0.24 -4.28
N ALA A 140 1.92 -0.09 -5.21
CA ALA A 140 2.05 0.30 -6.61
C ALA A 140 1.88 1.81 -6.81
N GLN A 141 2.85 2.46 -7.49
CA GLN A 141 2.95 3.91 -7.64
C GLN A 141 2.88 4.40 -9.09
N ASP A 142 2.87 3.49 -10.08
CA ASP A 142 2.78 3.89 -11.48
C ASP A 142 1.41 4.58 -11.77
N PRO A 143 1.40 5.82 -12.27
CA PRO A 143 0.16 6.52 -12.58
C PRO A 143 -0.62 5.86 -13.74
N GLU A 144 0.03 5.05 -14.61
CA GLU A 144 -0.67 4.33 -15.67
C GLU A 144 -1.71 3.31 -15.15
N ILE A 145 -1.62 2.92 -13.87
CA ILE A 145 -2.60 2.01 -13.25
C ILE A 145 -3.91 2.74 -12.96
N SER A 146 -3.85 4.04 -12.67
CA SER A 146 -5.02 4.83 -12.29
C SER A 146 -6.04 4.91 -13.42
N GLY A 147 -7.30 4.63 -13.12
CA GLY A 147 -8.38 4.69 -14.11
C GLY A 147 -8.36 3.57 -15.17
N THR A 148 -7.49 2.53 -15.03
CA THR A 148 -7.49 1.38 -15.95
C THR A 148 -8.67 0.43 -15.72
N GLY A 149 -9.35 0.54 -14.59
CA GLY A 149 -10.55 -0.21 -14.25
C GLY A 149 -11.28 0.42 -13.08
N ASP A 150 -12.55 0.04 -12.94
CA ASP A 150 -13.42 0.56 -11.90
C ASP A 150 -13.18 -0.07 -10.52
N VAL A 151 -12.33 -1.07 -10.42
CA VAL A 151 -12.11 -1.89 -9.21
C VAL A 151 -10.77 -1.64 -8.52
N PHE A 152 -9.90 -0.82 -9.12
CA PHE A 152 -8.56 -0.54 -8.59
C PHE A 152 -8.58 0.59 -7.57
N PHE A 153 -7.83 0.38 -6.48
CA PHE A 153 -7.54 1.36 -5.44
C PHE A 153 -6.08 1.25 -5.02
N ARG A 154 -5.48 2.37 -4.57
CA ARG A 154 -4.12 2.34 -4.00
C ARG A 154 -4.03 3.05 -2.67
N MET A 155 -3.22 2.50 -1.78
CA MET A 155 -3.01 3.03 -0.44
C MET A 155 -1.90 4.08 -0.36
N VAL A 156 -1.01 4.10 -1.34
CA VAL A 156 0.11 5.05 -1.49
C VAL A 156 -0.24 6.12 -2.52
N ILE A 157 0.50 7.22 -2.53
CA ILE A 157 0.40 8.18 -3.64
C ILE A 157 1.08 7.62 -4.88
N ASN A 158 0.61 8.05 -6.05
CA ASN A 158 1.29 7.75 -7.29
C ASN A 158 2.52 8.68 -7.51
N ASN A 159 3.34 8.35 -8.51
CA ASN A 159 4.55 9.11 -8.79
C ASN A 159 4.28 10.54 -9.25
N GLU A 160 3.15 10.83 -9.91
CA GLU A 160 2.77 12.20 -10.28
C GLU A 160 2.44 13.03 -9.05
N GLN A 161 1.59 12.53 -8.16
CA GLN A 161 1.27 13.17 -6.89
C GLN A 161 2.52 13.42 -6.02
N LYS A 162 3.48 12.47 -6.04
CA LYS A 162 4.76 12.63 -5.37
C LYS A 162 5.54 13.84 -5.91
N VAL A 163 5.62 13.96 -7.21
CA VAL A 163 6.30 15.08 -7.88
C VAL A 163 5.58 16.40 -7.60
N GLU A 164 4.26 16.42 -7.65
CA GLU A 164 3.46 17.60 -7.31
C GLU A 164 3.74 18.08 -5.89
N ASN A 165 3.80 17.16 -4.92
CA ASN A 165 4.14 17.49 -3.54
C ASN A 165 5.58 18.04 -3.39
N ILE A 166 6.55 17.48 -4.11
CA ILE A 166 7.92 18.00 -4.14
C ILE A 166 7.94 19.41 -4.75
N ALA A 167 7.23 19.62 -5.86
CA ALA A 167 7.11 20.91 -6.51
C ALA A 167 6.45 21.94 -5.59
N ASP A 168 5.36 21.61 -4.93
CA ASP A 168 4.68 22.47 -3.97
C ASP A 168 5.60 22.94 -2.85
N PHE A 169 6.39 22.04 -2.28
CA PHE A 169 7.39 22.39 -1.28
C PHE A 169 8.46 23.33 -1.84
N ILE A 170 9.01 23.03 -3.02
CA ILE A 170 10.01 23.87 -3.67
C ILE A 170 9.46 25.26 -3.97
N ILE A 171 8.23 25.36 -4.48
CA ILE A 171 7.59 26.62 -4.88
C ILE A 171 7.23 27.47 -3.66
N ASN A 172 6.58 26.87 -2.67
CA ASN A 172 5.95 27.62 -1.57
C ASN A 172 6.89 27.86 -0.38
N GLU A 173 7.79 26.92 -0.07
CA GLU A 173 8.67 27.02 1.10
C GLU A 173 10.10 27.44 0.73
N ILE A 174 10.66 26.93 -0.37
CA ILE A 174 12.03 27.27 -0.80
C ILE A 174 12.05 28.52 -1.67
N ASN A 175 11.13 28.62 -2.63
CA ASN A 175 11.02 29.72 -3.59
C ASN A 175 12.36 30.07 -4.27
N PRO A 176 13.01 29.14 -4.96
CA PRO A 176 14.36 29.30 -5.47
C PRO A 176 14.43 30.37 -6.58
N GLN A 177 15.57 31.09 -6.66
CA GLN A 177 15.87 31.94 -7.81
C GLN A 177 16.63 31.19 -8.89
N LYS A 178 17.34 30.13 -8.52
CA LYS A 178 18.19 29.38 -9.43
C LYS A 178 18.31 27.91 -8.96
N ILE A 179 17.43 27.09 -9.45
CA ILE A 179 17.39 25.66 -9.11
C ILE A 179 18.01 24.79 -10.21
N ILE A 180 18.77 23.77 -9.80
CA ILE A 180 19.21 22.68 -10.67
C ILE A 180 18.60 21.37 -10.25
N LEU A 181 18.18 20.56 -11.24
CA LEU A 181 17.63 19.23 -11.05
C LEU A 181 18.65 18.19 -11.52
N ILE A 182 18.92 17.19 -10.69
CA ILE A 182 19.90 16.14 -10.99
C ILE A 182 19.24 14.77 -10.82
N ASN A 183 19.47 13.87 -11.78
CA ASN A 183 19.08 12.46 -11.68
C ASN A 183 20.30 11.54 -11.73
N ASN A 184 20.19 10.32 -11.20
CA ASN A 184 21.29 9.33 -11.14
C ASN A 184 21.33 8.38 -12.33
N GLN A 185 20.68 8.73 -13.46
CA GLN A 185 20.60 7.94 -14.71
C GLN A 185 19.67 6.71 -14.65
N GLU A 186 19.12 6.34 -13.51
CA GLU A 186 18.11 5.31 -13.44
C GLU A 186 16.79 5.81 -14.06
N GLU A 187 15.99 4.91 -14.60
CA GLU A 187 14.74 5.27 -15.31
C GLU A 187 13.78 6.02 -14.41
N TYR A 188 13.59 5.54 -13.19
CA TYR A 188 12.78 6.20 -12.18
C TYR A 188 13.21 7.65 -11.91
N SER A 189 14.50 7.87 -11.63
CA SER A 189 15.01 9.20 -11.30
C SER A 189 14.95 10.18 -12.48
N LYS A 190 15.13 9.69 -13.71
CA LYS A 190 14.93 10.49 -14.93
C LYS A 190 13.48 10.93 -15.08
N GLY A 191 12.54 9.98 -14.99
CA GLY A 191 11.12 10.27 -15.13
C GLY A 191 10.65 11.28 -14.07
N LEU A 192 11.07 11.09 -12.81
CA LEU A 192 10.73 12.01 -11.73
C LEU A 192 11.27 13.41 -11.97
N VAL A 193 12.55 13.54 -12.34
CA VAL A 193 13.20 14.85 -12.61
C VAL A 193 12.60 15.54 -13.84
N ASP A 194 12.29 14.80 -14.90
CA ASP A 194 11.67 15.37 -16.10
C ASP A 194 10.27 15.91 -15.81
N TYR A 195 9.45 15.18 -15.06
CA TYR A 195 8.12 15.64 -14.66
C TYR A 195 8.19 16.79 -13.63
N LEU A 196 9.11 16.75 -12.67
CA LEU A 196 9.31 17.85 -11.74
C LEU A 196 9.70 19.15 -12.49
N ARG A 197 10.54 19.04 -13.52
CA ARG A 197 10.90 20.20 -14.35
C ARG A 197 9.69 20.79 -15.06
N GLU A 198 8.81 19.96 -15.59
CA GLU A 198 7.57 20.37 -16.24
C GLU A 198 6.66 21.11 -15.24
N VAL A 199 6.38 20.50 -14.09
CA VAL A 199 5.54 21.11 -13.05
C VAL A 199 6.10 22.43 -12.54
N LEU A 200 7.42 22.54 -12.30
CA LEU A 200 8.08 23.78 -11.89
C LEU A 200 7.97 24.85 -12.97
N SER A 201 8.18 24.49 -14.25
CA SER A 201 8.06 25.40 -15.39
C SER A 201 6.65 25.96 -15.54
N ASP A 202 5.62 25.11 -15.41
CA ASP A 202 4.22 25.51 -15.47
C ASP A 202 3.82 26.48 -14.34
N ASN A 203 4.54 26.42 -13.23
CA ASN A 203 4.40 27.34 -12.09
C ASN A 203 5.38 28.52 -12.12
N GLY A 204 6.08 28.73 -13.25
CA GLY A 204 6.94 29.91 -13.47
C GLY A 204 8.33 29.82 -12.82
N ILE A 205 8.75 28.65 -12.36
CA ILE A 205 10.11 28.40 -11.86
C ILE A 205 10.98 27.88 -13.02
N GLU A 206 11.92 28.70 -13.47
CA GLU A 206 12.89 28.27 -14.49
C GLU A 206 14.03 27.47 -13.84
N THR A 207 14.29 26.27 -14.38
CA THR A 207 15.40 25.42 -13.93
C THR A 207 16.64 25.64 -14.78
N LEU A 208 17.81 25.48 -14.18
CA LEU A 208 19.06 25.30 -14.95
C LEU A 208 18.97 24.02 -15.79
N GLN A 209 19.91 23.88 -16.75
CA GLN A 209 19.99 22.66 -17.54
C GLN A 209 20.14 21.44 -16.61
N PRO A 210 19.23 20.47 -16.62
CA PRO A 210 19.32 19.31 -15.73
C PRO A 210 20.59 18.50 -15.98
N MET A 211 21.10 17.89 -14.91
CA MET A 211 22.23 16.97 -15.00
C MET A 211 21.74 15.53 -14.84
N SER A 212 22.27 14.62 -15.69
CA SER A 212 21.98 13.19 -15.63
C SER A 212 23.29 12.45 -15.36
N ILE A 213 23.55 12.14 -14.08
CA ILE A 213 24.89 11.73 -13.63
C ILE A 213 24.75 10.70 -12.51
N LYS A 214 25.40 9.54 -12.69
CA LYS A 214 25.63 8.57 -11.61
C LYS A 214 26.91 8.99 -10.87
N ILE A 215 26.76 9.40 -9.63
CA ILE A 215 27.84 10.00 -8.85
C ILE A 215 28.50 8.93 -7.97
N ASN A 216 29.82 8.81 -8.09
CA ASN A 216 30.66 8.12 -7.13
C ASN A 216 31.56 9.16 -6.41
N GLU A 217 32.31 8.74 -5.41
CA GLU A 217 33.17 9.64 -4.63
C GLU A 217 34.23 10.40 -5.46
N GLU A 218 34.73 9.81 -6.56
CA GLU A 218 35.76 10.42 -7.41
C GLU A 218 35.13 11.52 -8.29
N ASP A 219 33.91 11.28 -8.81
CA ASP A 219 33.21 12.23 -9.68
C ASP A 219 32.57 13.39 -8.92
N ALA A 220 32.20 13.17 -7.65
CA ALA A 220 31.48 14.16 -6.82
C ALA A 220 32.21 15.50 -6.73
N GLY A 221 33.55 15.49 -6.67
CA GLY A 221 34.37 16.70 -6.62
C GLY A 221 34.26 17.54 -7.88
N ILE A 222 34.35 16.92 -9.06
CA ILE A 222 34.25 17.61 -10.36
C ILE A 222 32.85 18.22 -10.54
N ILE A 223 31.82 17.48 -10.11
CA ILE A 223 30.45 17.93 -10.21
C ILE A 223 30.19 19.10 -9.27
N ALA A 224 30.70 19.04 -8.04
CA ALA A 224 30.58 20.13 -7.07
C ALA A 224 31.28 21.42 -7.61
N GLU A 225 32.46 21.32 -8.23
CA GLU A 225 33.13 22.45 -8.87
C GLU A 225 32.28 23.05 -10.01
N ASN A 226 31.65 22.22 -10.84
CA ASN A 226 30.73 22.69 -11.89
C ASN A 226 29.50 23.38 -11.28
N LEU A 227 28.91 22.84 -10.20
CA LEU A 227 27.80 23.47 -9.48
C LEU A 227 28.23 24.81 -8.85
N LEU A 228 29.47 24.93 -8.35
CA LEU A 228 29.97 26.21 -7.84
C LEU A 228 30.04 27.28 -8.93
N ILE A 229 30.43 26.90 -10.16
CA ILE A 229 30.46 27.80 -11.31
C ILE A 229 29.04 28.24 -11.73
N GLU A 230 28.13 27.27 -11.79
CA GLU A 230 26.74 27.55 -12.11
C GLU A 230 26.04 28.35 -11.00
N GLY A 231 26.38 28.14 -9.73
CA GLY A 231 25.89 28.89 -8.57
C GLY A 231 24.38 28.74 -8.33
N PRO A 232 23.81 27.50 -8.27
CA PRO A 232 22.43 27.32 -7.89
C PRO A 232 22.24 27.66 -6.40
N ASP A 233 21.12 28.30 -6.06
CA ASP A 233 20.69 28.47 -4.67
C ASP A 233 19.92 27.24 -4.15
N THR A 234 19.53 26.36 -5.06
CA THR A 234 18.81 25.11 -4.73
C THR A 234 19.25 23.98 -5.68
N ILE A 235 19.55 22.84 -5.09
CA ILE A 235 19.86 21.58 -5.78
C ILE A 235 18.79 20.58 -5.38
N PHE A 236 18.09 20.02 -6.36
CA PHE A 236 17.28 18.81 -6.16
C PHE A 236 18.01 17.61 -6.77
N TYR A 237 18.29 16.59 -5.99
CA TYR A 237 18.98 15.39 -6.46
C TYR A 237 18.17 14.12 -6.16
N CYS A 238 17.60 13.51 -7.20
CA CYS A 238 16.91 12.25 -7.14
C CYS A 238 17.92 11.11 -7.31
N ALA A 239 18.37 10.54 -6.19
CA ALA A 239 19.40 9.52 -6.14
C ALA A 239 19.38 8.75 -4.81
N THR A 240 20.17 7.68 -4.75
CA THR A 240 20.36 6.91 -3.52
C THR A 240 21.12 7.70 -2.46
N TYR A 241 20.93 7.37 -1.20
CA TYR A 241 21.59 8.04 -0.06
C TYR A 241 23.12 8.04 -0.17
N ASN A 242 23.72 7.02 -0.80
CA ASN A 242 25.18 6.97 -1.04
C ASN A 242 25.64 8.10 -1.98
N GLU A 243 24.90 8.28 -3.08
CA GLU A 243 25.19 9.30 -4.09
C GLU A 243 24.91 10.70 -3.53
N VAL A 244 23.83 10.85 -2.75
CA VAL A 244 23.50 12.09 -2.04
C VAL A 244 24.62 12.46 -1.05
N ALA A 245 25.08 11.50 -0.22
CA ALA A 245 26.16 11.72 0.73
C ALA A 245 27.45 12.18 0.05
N ALA A 246 27.84 11.52 -1.07
CA ALA A 246 29.02 11.86 -1.84
C ALA A 246 28.96 13.29 -2.38
N LEU A 247 27.84 13.69 -2.99
CA LEU A 247 27.70 15.01 -3.61
C LEU A 247 27.59 16.13 -2.57
N ILE A 248 26.72 15.98 -1.57
CA ILE A 248 26.50 17.04 -0.57
C ILE A 248 27.77 17.34 0.21
N SER A 249 28.58 16.32 0.56
CA SER A 249 29.84 16.51 1.23
C SER A 249 30.78 17.41 0.44
N ARG A 250 30.92 17.18 -0.87
CA ARG A 250 31.77 18.00 -1.75
C ARG A 250 31.22 19.41 -1.95
N VAL A 251 29.91 19.54 -2.13
CA VAL A 251 29.24 20.83 -2.26
C VAL A 251 29.49 21.71 -1.02
N LYS A 252 29.38 21.15 0.18
CA LYS A 252 29.66 21.85 1.45
C LYS A 252 31.16 22.12 1.65
N GLU A 253 32.04 21.18 1.33
CA GLU A 253 33.50 21.35 1.43
C GLU A 253 34.03 22.51 0.59
N ILE A 254 33.51 22.71 -0.63
CA ILE A 254 33.91 23.84 -1.49
C ILE A 254 33.20 25.14 -1.14
N GLY A 255 32.29 25.16 -0.16
CA GLY A 255 31.63 26.36 0.36
C GLY A 255 30.49 26.87 -0.53
N LEU A 256 29.86 26.05 -1.34
CA LEU A 256 28.65 26.42 -2.07
C LEU A 256 27.45 26.46 -1.10
N GLU A 257 26.97 27.68 -0.87
CA GLU A 257 25.75 27.92 -0.08
C GLU A 257 24.52 27.64 -0.94
N THR A 258 23.81 26.54 -0.66
CA THR A 258 22.66 26.11 -1.44
C THR A 258 21.73 25.24 -0.58
N ASN A 259 20.42 25.28 -0.84
CA ASN A 259 19.49 24.28 -0.34
C ASN A 259 19.76 22.97 -1.06
N PHE A 260 19.86 21.88 -0.32
CA PHE A 260 20.03 20.54 -0.91
C PHE A 260 18.80 19.70 -0.58
N ILE A 261 18.08 19.29 -1.63
CA ILE A 261 16.80 18.59 -1.53
C ILE A 261 16.95 17.22 -2.19
N THR A 262 16.43 16.20 -1.55
CA THR A 262 16.31 14.84 -2.08
C THR A 262 14.89 14.30 -1.88
N GLU A 263 14.68 13.07 -2.24
CA GLU A 263 13.43 12.34 -2.07
C GLU A 263 13.67 11.00 -1.33
N THR A 264 12.72 10.08 -1.36
CA THR A 264 12.72 8.82 -0.57
C THR A 264 14.03 8.03 -0.65
N MET A 265 14.61 7.89 -1.86
CA MET A 265 15.85 7.09 -2.02
C MET A 265 17.08 7.74 -1.38
N GLY A 266 17.06 9.07 -1.23
CA GLY A 266 18.13 9.82 -0.60
C GLY A 266 18.01 9.92 0.92
N MET A 267 16.87 9.52 1.48
CA MET A 267 16.61 9.55 2.93
C MET A 267 16.82 8.15 3.54
N ASP A 268 17.96 7.96 4.19
CA ASP A 268 18.30 6.73 4.89
C ASP A 268 19.19 7.06 6.10
N GLU A 269 19.05 6.32 7.21
CA GLU A 269 19.88 6.49 8.40
C GLU A 269 21.37 6.18 8.14
N ASN A 270 21.67 5.29 7.19
CA ASN A 270 23.04 4.98 6.81
C ASN A 270 23.79 6.18 6.18
N ILE A 271 23.10 7.23 5.77
CA ILE A 271 23.73 8.47 5.26
C ILE A 271 24.68 9.08 6.30
N PHE A 272 24.35 8.97 7.61
CA PHE A 272 25.18 9.46 8.72
C PHE A 272 26.46 8.65 8.96
N VAL A 273 26.56 7.47 8.33
CA VAL A 273 27.79 6.65 8.34
C VAL A 273 28.71 7.05 7.20
N LEU A 274 28.15 7.57 6.10
CA LEU A 274 28.86 7.87 4.85
C LEU A 274 29.38 9.31 4.77
N ALA A 275 28.74 10.24 5.47
CA ALA A 275 29.12 11.65 5.46
C ALA A 275 29.15 12.24 6.87
N ASP A 276 30.08 13.17 7.11
CA ASP A 276 30.13 13.90 8.37
C ASP A 276 28.81 14.68 8.59
N ALA A 277 28.29 14.62 9.83
CA ALA A 277 27.03 15.26 10.18
C ALA A 277 26.99 16.77 9.85
N GLN A 278 28.14 17.46 9.95
CA GLN A 278 28.23 18.87 9.60
C GLN A 278 27.94 19.18 8.12
N TYR A 279 28.20 18.23 7.21
CA TYR A 279 27.92 18.38 5.77
C TYR A 279 26.47 18.03 5.45
N LEU A 280 25.85 17.17 6.26
CA LEU A 280 24.45 16.79 6.12
C LEU A 280 23.48 17.81 6.74
N GLU A 281 23.98 18.72 7.59
CA GLU A 281 23.14 19.73 8.25
C GLU A 281 22.37 20.56 7.24
N GLY A 282 21.05 20.59 7.36
CA GLY A 282 20.15 21.28 6.45
C GLY A 282 19.81 20.50 5.17
N LEU A 283 20.24 19.25 5.01
CA LEU A 283 19.74 18.38 3.93
C LEU A 283 18.25 18.15 4.12
N ILE A 284 17.47 18.37 3.06
CA ILE A 284 16.01 18.23 3.07
C ILE A 284 15.61 17.00 2.27
N ALA A 285 14.69 16.21 2.80
CA ALA A 285 14.04 15.12 2.09
C ALA A 285 12.52 15.35 2.04
N VAL A 286 11.96 15.37 0.83
CA VAL A 286 10.50 15.39 0.62
C VAL A 286 10.08 13.98 0.25
N ILE A 287 9.38 13.32 1.15
CA ILE A 287 8.99 11.92 0.99
C ILE A 287 7.48 11.76 1.05
N PRO A 288 6.91 10.76 0.35
CA PRO A 288 5.53 10.36 0.62
C PRO A 288 5.41 10.00 2.11
N GLU A 289 4.33 10.40 2.72
CA GLU A 289 4.14 10.04 4.12
C GLU A 289 3.90 8.52 4.24
N PRO A 290 4.89 7.75 4.72
CA PRO A 290 4.58 6.70 5.64
C PRO A 290 4.87 7.21 7.05
N PRO A 291 4.21 6.74 8.07
CA PRO A 291 4.76 6.87 9.40
C PRO A 291 6.13 6.18 9.36
N SER A 292 7.22 6.98 9.48
CA SER A 292 8.54 6.41 9.67
C SER A 292 8.56 5.63 10.99
N LEU A 293 9.47 4.68 11.13
CA LEU A 293 9.69 4.00 12.42
C LEU A 293 9.90 5.00 13.58
N ALA A 294 10.48 6.17 13.30
CA ALA A 294 10.64 7.25 14.27
C ALA A 294 9.29 7.89 14.67
N ASP A 295 8.33 7.97 13.74
CA ASP A 295 6.98 8.47 14.02
C ASP A 295 6.10 7.44 14.74
N TYR A 296 6.36 6.15 14.58
CA TYR A 296 5.66 5.09 15.31
C TYR A 296 5.73 5.26 16.84
N SER A 297 6.79 5.88 17.36
CA SER A 297 6.93 6.14 18.79
C SER A 297 5.93 7.16 19.35
N GLN A 298 5.29 7.96 18.50
CA GLN A 298 4.37 9.04 18.85
C GLN A 298 2.90 8.65 18.65
N ASP A 299 2.58 7.73 17.71
CA ASP A 299 1.21 7.28 17.45
C ASP A 299 0.93 5.94 18.14
N PRO A 300 -0.02 5.90 19.10
CA PRO A 300 -0.37 4.66 19.79
C PRO A 300 -0.87 3.54 18.87
N LYS A 301 -1.51 3.85 17.72
CA LYS A 301 -1.97 2.85 16.75
C LYS A 301 -0.77 2.21 16.05
N ALA A 302 0.18 3.03 15.62
CA ALA A 302 1.38 2.57 14.96
C ALA A 302 2.28 1.74 15.91
N VAL A 303 2.44 2.18 17.16
CA VAL A 303 3.14 1.41 18.20
C VAL A 303 2.48 0.04 18.43
N SER A 304 1.13 0.02 18.50
CA SER A 304 0.38 -1.24 18.65
C SER A 304 0.58 -2.17 17.45
N PHE A 305 0.51 -1.61 16.23
CA PHE A 305 0.75 -2.39 15.01
C PHE A 305 2.14 -3.02 14.99
N TRP A 306 3.18 -2.23 15.29
CA TRP A 306 4.56 -2.71 15.33
C TRP A 306 4.72 -3.88 16.32
N TYR A 307 4.16 -3.72 17.52
CA TYR A 307 4.20 -4.77 18.55
C TYR A 307 3.45 -6.02 18.11
N ASP A 308 2.24 -5.85 17.57
CA ASP A 308 1.39 -6.94 17.12
C ASP A 308 1.99 -7.68 15.92
N PHE A 309 2.59 -6.95 14.96
CA PHE A 309 3.27 -7.54 13.81
C PHE A 309 4.44 -8.42 14.25
N ASN A 310 5.32 -7.91 15.10
CA ASN A 310 6.45 -8.70 15.58
C ASN A 310 6.00 -9.92 16.41
N ASN A 311 4.94 -9.78 17.22
CA ASN A 311 4.39 -10.92 17.95
C ASN A 311 3.76 -11.96 17.01
N TYR A 312 3.12 -11.54 15.93
CA TYR A 312 2.55 -12.44 14.93
C TYR A 312 3.67 -13.14 14.16
N LEU A 313 4.66 -12.38 13.69
CA LEU A 313 5.84 -12.89 12.99
C LEU A 313 6.56 -13.98 13.80
N ASN A 314 6.75 -13.77 15.11
CA ASN A 314 7.38 -14.74 16.02
C ASN A 314 6.58 -16.05 16.22
N GLN A 315 5.33 -16.12 15.75
CA GLN A 315 4.51 -17.34 15.79
C GLN A 315 4.59 -18.13 14.48
N LEU A 316 5.13 -17.53 13.42
CA LEU A 316 5.34 -18.17 12.12
C LEU A 316 6.63 -19.01 12.14
N ASP A 317 6.74 -19.99 11.24
CA ASP A 317 7.96 -20.78 11.13
C ASP A 317 9.07 -19.94 10.46
N GLU A 318 10.21 -19.77 11.12
CA GLU A 318 11.38 -19.03 10.59
C GLU A 318 11.91 -19.59 9.25
N GLN A 319 11.56 -20.82 8.87
CA GLN A 319 11.95 -21.41 7.59
C GLN A 319 11.12 -20.88 6.42
N ASP A 320 9.94 -20.35 6.69
CA ASP A 320 8.99 -19.90 5.68
C ASP A 320 9.01 -18.39 5.47
N ILE A 321 9.51 -17.60 6.44
CA ILE A 321 9.51 -16.13 6.42
C ILE A 321 10.92 -15.61 6.71
N SER A 322 11.41 -14.67 5.88
CA SER A 322 12.78 -14.15 5.94
C SER A 322 12.90 -12.74 6.54
N ILE A 323 11.79 -12.04 6.76
CA ILE A 323 11.80 -10.67 7.32
C ILE A 323 11.99 -10.68 8.84
N GLU A 324 12.60 -9.63 9.37
CA GLU A 324 12.87 -9.47 10.82
C GLU A 324 11.88 -8.51 11.51
N GLY A 325 11.02 -7.83 10.75
CA GLY A 325 10.04 -6.87 11.25
C GLY A 325 9.27 -6.22 10.09
N PRO A 326 8.30 -5.33 10.37
CA PRO A 326 7.50 -4.69 9.33
C PRO A 326 8.33 -3.72 8.49
N GLY A 327 8.26 -3.86 7.18
CA GLY A 327 8.83 -2.94 6.20
C GLY A 327 7.93 -1.75 5.89
N THR A 328 8.33 -0.98 4.87
CA THR A 328 7.67 0.29 4.51
C THR A 328 6.18 0.13 4.18
N TYR A 329 5.81 -0.95 3.50
CA TYR A 329 4.43 -1.14 3.02
C TYR A 329 3.56 -2.02 3.92
N ALA A 330 4.12 -2.55 5.01
CA ALA A 330 3.40 -3.38 5.98
C ALA A 330 2.15 -2.67 6.55
N PRO A 331 2.22 -1.43 7.06
CA PRO A 331 1.05 -0.75 7.60
C PRO A 331 -0.01 -0.43 6.54
N TYR A 332 0.39 -0.20 5.28
CA TYR A 332 -0.54 0.00 4.17
C TYR A 332 -1.29 -1.28 3.82
N SER A 333 -0.58 -2.42 3.81
CA SER A 333 -1.18 -3.73 3.59
C SER A 333 -2.17 -4.11 4.69
N TYR A 334 -1.81 -3.80 5.94
CA TYR A 334 -2.67 -4.01 7.11
C TYR A 334 -3.96 -3.19 7.01
N ASP A 335 -3.85 -1.88 6.79
CA ASP A 335 -5.01 -0.98 6.69
C ASP A 335 -5.89 -1.31 5.48
N SER A 336 -5.33 -1.85 4.38
CA SER A 336 -6.10 -2.27 3.20
C SER A 336 -7.19 -3.29 3.54
N VAL A 337 -6.89 -4.24 4.43
CA VAL A 337 -7.89 -5.23 4.88
C VAL A 337 -9.00 -4.55 5.67
N PHE A 338 -8.65 -3.61 6.57
CA PHE A 338 -9.64 -2.87 7.35
C PHE A 338 -10.55 -2.03 6.45
N VAL A 339 -9.98 -1.39 5.43
CA VAL A 339 -10.72 -0.56 4.45
C VAL A 339 -11.75 -1.41 3.70
N ILE A 340 -11.38 -2.59 3.17
CA ILE A 340 -12.31 -3.50 2.51
C ILE A 340 -13.42 -3.95 3.47
N ILE A 341 -13.06 -4.40 4.65
CA ILE A 341 -14.04 -4.90 5.64
C ILE A 341 -14.98 -3.77 6.10
N GLU A 342 -14.48 -2.55 6.24
CA GLU A 342 -15.32 -1.41 6.59
C GLU A 342 -16.32 -1.06 5.49
N ALA A 343 -15.91 -1.12 4.22
CA ALA A 343 -16.83 -0.96 3.08
C ALA A 343 -17.92 -2.05 3.06
N MET A 344 -17.55 -3.31 3.33
CA MET A 344 -18.51 -4.42 3.46
C MET A 344 -19.48 -4.20 4.63
N LYS A 345 -19.02 -3.67 5.77
CA LYS A 345 -19.90 -3.33 6.90
C LYS A 345 -20.88 -2.22 6.55
N LYS A 346 -20.42 -1.17 5.87
CA LYS A 346 -21.27 -0.04 5.44
C LYS A 346 -22.38 -0.48 4.48
N SER A 347 -22.06 -1.31 3.50
CA SER A 347 -23.03 -1.87 2.54
C SER A 347 -23.92 -2.98 3.14
N ASN A 348 -23.55 -3.53 4.31
CA ASN A 348 -24.13 -4.75 4.90
C ASN A 348 -24.04 -5.98 3.96
N SER A 349 -23.05 -6.06 3.11
CA SER A 349 -22.82 -7.14 2.13
C SER A 349 -21.35 -7.49 2.00
N ILE A 350 -21.07 -8.76 1.67
CA ILE A 350 -19.73 -9.25 1.34
C ILE A 350 -19.52 -9.38 -0.18
N LEU A 351 -20.56 -9.08 -0.97
CA LEU A 351 -20.51 -9.21 -2.42
C LEU A 351 -19.84 -7.95 -3.03
N PRO A 352 -18.80 -8.10 -3.86
CA PRO A 352 -18.06 -6.98 -4.43
C PRO A 352 -18.94 -5.86 -5.03
N GLN A 353 -19.93 -6.23 -5.84
CA GLN A 353 -20.84 -5.28 -6.49
C GLN A 353 -21.70 -4.46 -5.51
N ASP A 354 -21.85 -4.90 -4.27
CA ASP A 354 -22.68 -4.23 -3.27
C ASP A 354 -21.86 -3.24 -2.41
N TYR A 355 -20.54 -3.46 -2.28
CA TYR A 355 -19.70 -2.64 -1.41
C TYR A 355 -18.66 -1.78 -2.15
N ILE A 356 -18.48 -1.94 -3.45
CA ILE A 356 -17.47 -1.18 -4.21
C ILE A 356 -17.75 0.33 -4.18
N ASP A 357 -19.01 0.75 -4.21
CA ASP A 357 -19.38 2.17 -4.11
C ASP A 357 -19.10 2.73 -2.71
N GLU A 358 -19.25 1.92 -1.66
CA GLU A 358 -18.86 2.27 -0.29
C GLU A 358 -17.33 2.36 -0.15
N LEU A 359 -16.58 1.53 -0.89
CA LEU A 359 -15.14 1.59 -0.95
C LEU A 359 -14.63 2.86 -1.64
N ARG A 360 -15.30 3.30 -2.74
CA ARG A 360 -14.96 4.57 -3.42
C ARG A 360 -15.18 5.80 -2.55
N THR A 361 -16.13 5.73 -1.63
CA THR A 361 -16.50 6.82 -0.73
C THR A 361 -16.06 6.57 0.69
N ILE A 362 -15.06 5.69 0.87
CA ILE A 362 -14.53 5.37 2.19
C ILE A 362 -13.87 6.60 2.81
N SER A 363 -14.06 6.77 4.12
CA SER A 363 -13.31 7.70 4.96
C SER A 363 -12.93 6.92 6.19
N PHE A 364 -11.64 6.61 6.34
CA PHE A 364 -11.12 5.71 7.35
C PHE A 364 -9.83 6.24 7.97
N ASP A 365 -9.73 6.24 9.30
CA ASP A 365 -8.53 6.63 10.04
C ASP A 365 -7.73 5.39 10.44
N GLY A 366 -6.78 5.01 9.60
CA GLY A 366 -5.89 3.88 9.78
C GLY A 366 -4.60 4.21 10.52
N ILE A 367 -3.65 3.27 10.44
CA ILE A 367 -2.27 3.45 10.92
C ILE A 367 -1.53 4.41 9.99
N VAL A 368 -1.80 4.30 8.68
CA VAL A 368 -1.21 5.16 7.66
C VAL A 368 -1.92 6.52 7.53
N GLY A 369 -2.59 6.96 8.59
CA GLY A 369 -3.35 8.21 8.64
C GLY A 369 -4.74 8.10 8.02
N HIS A 370 -5.27 9.24 7.56
CA HIS A 370 -6.59 9.30 6.96
C HIS A 370 -6.58 8.74 5.55
N ILE A 371 -7.55 7.87 5.23
CA ILE A 371 -7.65 7.18 3.95
C ILE A 371 -8.97 7.56 3.28
N GLU A 372 -8.86 8.19 2.14
CA GLU A 372 -9.91 8.50 1.18
C GLU A 372 -9.38 8.26 -0.23
N PHE A 373 -10.27 7.93 -1.17
CA PHE A 373 -9.91 7.74 -2.58
C PHE A 373 -10.62 8.75 -3.46
N ASP A 374 -9.98 9.12 -4.55
CA ASP A 374 -10.61 9.92 -5.60
C ASP A 374 -11.46 9.07 -6.55
N SER A 375 -11.97 9.68 -7.61
CA SER A 375 -12.88 9.01 -8.57
C SER A 375 -12.23 7.90 -9.38
N ILE A 376 -10.89 7.83 -9.42
CA ILE A 376 -10.14 6.81 -10.14
C ILE A 376 -9.41 5.82 -9.22
N GLY A 377 -9.67 5.90 -7.89
CA GLY A 377 -9.13 4.98 -6.89
C GLY A 377 -7.77 5.37 -6.33
N ASP A 378 -7.25 6.54 -6.65
CA ASP A 378 -6.02 7.06 -6.06
C ASP A 378 -6.29 7.67 -4.68
N ARG A 379 -5.34 7.51 -3.77
CA ARG A 379 -5.44 8.07 -2.42
C ARG A 379 -5.45 9.59 -2.43
N ILE A 380 -6.37 10.21 -1.68
CA ILE A 380 -6.46 11.66 -1.49
C ILE A 380 -5.75 12.05 -0.17
N GLY A 381 -5.15 13.24 -0.14
CA GLY A 381 -4.73 13.89 1.11
C GLY A 381 -3.31 14.47 1.07
N PRO A 382 -2.88 15.14 2.15
CA PRO A 382 -1.50 15.60 2.29
C PRO A 382 -0.62 14.36 2.48
N LEU A 383 0.15 14.04 1.45
CA LEU A 383 0.75 12.72 1.30
C LEU A 383 2.26 12.80 1.22
N SER A 384 2.84 13.94 1.59
CA SER A 384 4.28 14.08 1.77
C SER A 384 4.61 14.71 3.11
N THR A 385 5.66 14.19 3.70
CA THR A 385 6.31 14.77 4.86
C THR A 385 7.67 15.30 4.44
N VAL A 386 8.01 16.46 4.95
CA VAL A 386 9.33 17.03 4.75
C VAL A 386 10.17 16.76 5.99
N PHE A 387 11.35 16.19 5.77
CA PHE A 387 12.36 16.03 6.80
C PHE A 387 13.56 16.91 6.51
N VAL A 388 14.23 17.29 7.57
CA VAL A 388 15.50 18.01 7.48
C VAL A 388 16.50 17.43 8.46
N VAL A 389 17.76 17.37 8.07
CA VAL A 389 18.82 16.98 8.99
C VAL A 389 19.14 18.13 9.94
N LYS A 390 18.98 17.87 11.25
CA LYS A 390 19.38 18.77 12.34
C LYS A 390 20.09 17.98 13.43
N ASP A 391 21.24 18.53 13.89
CA ASP A 391 22.04 17.91 14.96
C ASP A 391 22.38 16.43 14.70
N GLY A 392 22.57 16.05 13.43
CA GLY A 392 22.95 14.69 13.01
C GLY A 392 21.80 13.67 13.01
N ALA A 393 20.56 14.11 12.92
CA ALA A 393 19.39 13.23 12.79
C ALA A 393 18.35 13.83 11.83
N TRP A 394 17.56 12.97 11.21
CA TRP A 394 16.36 13.38 10.49
C TRP A 394 15.29 13.86 11.47
N VAL A 395 14.79 15.06 11.28
CA VAL A 395 13.66 15.63 12.03
C VAL A 395 12.62 16.18 11.07
N ARG A 396 11.36 16.19 11.45
CA ARG A 396 10.31 16.84 10.64
C ARG A 396 10.63 18.34 10.47
N TYR A 397 10.47 18.81 9.24
CA TYR A 397 10.71 20.21 8.85
C TYR A 397 9.73 21.18 9.51
#